data_53cf22cb03cbfed3a927d5cde8b58721
#
_entry.id   53cf22cb03cbfed3a927d5cde8b58721
#
_cell.length_a   1.000
_cell.length_b   1.000
_cell.length_c   1.000
_cell.angle_alpha   90.00
_cell.angle_beta   90.00
_cell.angle_gamma   90.00
#
_symmetry.space_group_name_H-M   'P 1'
#
loop_
_entity.id
_entity.type
_entity.pdbx_description
1 polymer ?
#
loop_
_entity_poly.entity_id
_entity_poly.type
_entity_poly.pdbx_seq_one_letter_code
_entity_poly.pdbx_strand_id
1 'polypeptide(L)'
;MFGFENMLHDEFTELPFKIMFYVIIFLFGICIGSFLNVVILRLPKGESVIGLKRSKEDKEKASHCMTCGAKIRSIDLIPVFSWIMLRGKCHNCGAKISPRYPIVESLNGLLYVLTFFVLDINVKSIITCVLMTFLIVIAFIDWDTKEIFIGMIAIILLLAFPLAFFYSREYGDVTLKSRVIGMFVISVPFFIIGEASRPIIRKKFGEDFRAIELGDTYLMFAAGAFLGTRAVIASTFVGIITAAFGGLLVKAVTKDSKFAFGPFLAIGIAVGSLWGNQIAQWYLNLLATE
;
A
#
# COMPACT_ATOMS: atom_id res chain seq x y z
N MET A 1 -21.36 10.94 -37.24
CA MET A 1 -22.27 11.46 -36.23
C MET A 1 -23.21 10.32 -35.88
N PHE A 2 -22.76 9.36 -35.13
CA PHE A 2 -23.56 8.22 -34.65
C PHE A 2 -23.78 8.46 -33.16
N GLY A 3 -25.05 8.61 -32.82
CA GLY A 3 -25.51 9.08 -31.54
C GLY A 3 -25.13 8.20 -30.35
N PHE A 4 -24.44 8.79 -29.43
CA PHE A 4 -24.20 8.32 -28.09
C PHE A 4 -25.46 8.35 -27.20
N GLU A 5 -26.61 8.76 -27.75
CA GLU A 5 -27.87 8.92 -27.02
C GLU A 5 -28.64 7.63 -26.75
N ASN A 6 -28.26 6.50 -27.38
CA ASN A 6 -28.93 5.21 -27.13
C ASN A 6 -28.31 4.35 -26.01
N MET A 7 -27.26 4.83 -25.33
CA MET A 7 -26.63 4.09 -24.24
C MET A 7 -27.26 4.31 -22.86
N LEU A 8 -28.25 5.19 -22.76
CA LEU A 8 -28.90 5.50 -21.47
C LEU A 8 -30.15 4.62 -21.18
N HIS A 9 -30.51 3.66 -22.06
CA HIS A 9 -31.72 2.88 -21.85
C HIS A 9 -31.53 1.51 -21.17
N ASP A 10 -30.31 1.14 -20.76
CA ASP A 10 -30.03 -0.19 -20.18
C ASP A 10 -29.35 -0.15 -18.81
N GLU A 11 -29.74 0.79 -17.91
CA GLU A 11 -29.23 0.76 -16.52
C GLU A 11 -29.44 -0.60 -15.82
N PHE A 12 -30.51 -1.31 -16.17
CA PHE A 12 -30.79 -2.63 -15.59
C PHE A 12 -29.93 -3.75 -16.19
N THR A 13 -29.49 -3.65 -17.43
CA THR A 13 -28.58 -4.65 -18.05
C THR A 13 -27.12 -4.38 -17.72
N GLU A 14 -26.73 -3.12 -17.52
CA GLU A 14 -25.35 -2.77 -17.13
C GLU A 14 -25.04 -3.10 -15.67
N LEU A 15 -25.99 -3.02 -14.76
CA LEU A 15 -25.78 -3.24 -13.33
C LEU A 15 -25.20 -4.64 -13.02
N PRO A 16 -25.72 -5.77 -13.56
CA PRO A 16 -25.13 -7.08 -13.33
C PRO A 16 -23.71 -7.20 -13.89
N PHE A 17 -23.40 -6.58 -15.04
CA PHE A 17 -22.05 -6.58 -15.59
C PHE A 17 -21.07 -5.77 -14.71
N LYS A 18 -21.49 -4.62 -14.20
CA LYS A 18 -20.68 -3.82 -13.25
C LYS A 18 -20.40 -4.60 -11.95
N ILE A 19 -21.43 -5.23 -11.38
CA ILE A 19 -21.27 -6.07 -10.18
C ILE A 19 -20.30 -7.22 -10.46
N MET A 20 -20.49 -7.94 -11.57
CA MET A 20 -19.62 -9.05 -11.98
C MET A 20 -18.17 -8.57 -12.14
N PHE A 21 -17.94 -7.43 -12.80
CA PHE A 21 -16.62 -6.82 -12.94
C PHE A 21 -15.96 -6.58 -11.58
N TYR A 22 -16.64 -5.90 -10.65
CA TYR A 22 -16.07 -5.62 -9.32
C TYR A 22 -15.83 -6.88 -8.49
N VAL A 23 -16.69 -7.91 -8.63
CA VAL A 23 -16.47 -9.21 -7.99
C VAL A 23 -15.20 -9.86 -8.55
N ILE A 24 -15.00 -9.86 -9.87
CA ILE A 24 -13.79 -10.41 -10.50
C ILE A 24 -12.53 -9.65 -10.02
N ILE A 25 -12.58 -8.31 -10.00
CA ILE A 25 -11.47 -7.48 -9.51
C ILE A 25 -11.18 -7.77 -8.04
N PHE A 26 -12.20 -7.91 -7.21
CA PHE A 26 -12.04 -8.28 -5.80
C PHE A 26 -11.39 -9.66 -5.66
N LEU A 27 -11.87 -10.67 -6.37
CA LEU A 27 -11.31 -12.03 -6.34
C LEU A 27 -9.86 -12.05 -6.81
N PHE A 28 -9.55 -11.32 -7.88
CA PHE A 28 -8.17 -11.16 -8.33
C PHE A 28 -7.29 -10.47 -7.27
N GLY A 29 -7.81 -9.41 -6.66
CA GLY A 29 -7.12 -8.69 -5.58
C GLY A 29 -6.83 -9.57 -4.37
N ILE A 30 -7.78 -10.40 -3.90
CA ILE A 30 -7.54 -11.30 -2.76
C ILE A 30 -6.54 -12.42 -3.11
N CYS A 31 -6.50 -12.89 -4.35
CA CYS A 31 -5.50 -13.86 -4.81
C CYS A 31 -4.09 -13.27 -4.74
N ILE A 32 -3.91 -12.03 -5.22
CA ILE A 32 -2.64 -11.30 -5.07
C ILE A 32 -2.35 -11.07 -3.59
N GLY A 33 -3.33 -10.65 -2.79
CA GLY A 33 -3.20 -10.43 -1.35
C GLY A 33 -2.68 -11.66 -0.60
N SER A 34 -3.10 -12.85 -1.00
CA SER A 34 -2.58 -14.10 -0.43
C SER A 34 -1.08 -14.29 -0.69
N PHE A 35 -0.61 -13.93 -1.89
CA PHE A 35 0.82 -13.91 -2.18
C PHE A 35 1.57 -12.85 -1.37
N LEU A 36 0.95 -11.70 -1.08
CA LEU A 36 1.57 -10.66 -0.25
C LEU A 36 1.91 -11.16 1.15
N ASN A 37 1.09 -12.01 1.73
CA ASN A 37 1.40 -12.62 3.03
C ASN A 37 2.74 -13.39 3.00
N VAL A 38 3.05 -14.05 1.88
CA VAL A 38 4.35 -14.72 1.70
C VAL A 38 5.48 -13.71 1.61
N VAL A 39 5.27 -12.62 0.85
CA VAL A 39 6.27 -11.53 0.70
C VAL A 39 6.57 -10.90 2.06
N ILE A 40 5.52 -10.50 2.80
CA ILE A 40 5.62 -9.84 4.11
C ILE A 40 6.39 -10.70 5.12
N LEU A 41 6.18 -12.02 5.11
CA LEU A 41 6.81 -12.92 6.06
C LEU A 41 8.24 -13.32 5.69
N ARG A 42 8.55 -13.44 4.40
CA ARG A 42 9.84 -13.97 3.93
C ARG A 42 10.87 -12.89 3.62
N LEU A 43 10.43 -11.77 3.06
CA LEU A 43 11.35 -10.72 2.63
C LEU A 43 12.22 -10.16 3.77
N PRO A 44 11.69 -9.88 4.98
CA PRO A 44 12.51 -9.42 6.09
C PRO A 44 13.53 -10.44 6.58
N LYS A 45 13.26 -11.73 6.36
CA LYS A 45 14.17 -12.83 6.74
C LYS A 45 15.23 -13.14 5.68
N GLY A 46 15.21 -12.42 4.53
CA GLY A 46 16.10 -12.72 3.41
C GLY A 46 15.77 -14.05 2.71
N GLU A 47 14.59 -14.62 2.96
CA GLU A 47 14.14 -15.86 2.34
C GLU A 47 13.64 -15.62 0.91
N SER A 48 13.83 -16.62 0.02
CA SER A 48 13.35 -16.54 -1.36
C SER A 48 11.81 -16.45 -1.39
N VAL A 49 11.28 -15.38 -1.99
CA VAL A 49 9.85 -15.18 -2.21
C VAL A 49 9.36 -15.99 -3.42
N ILE A 50 10.13 -15.99 -4.49
CA ILE A 50 9.84 -16.68 -5.75
C ILE A 50 10.85 -17.80 -5.87
N GLY A 51 10.54 -19.00 -5.49
CA GLY A 51 11.39 -20.22 -5.44
C GLY A 51 12.43 -20.47 -6.57
N LEU A 52 13.09 -19.40 -7.04
CA LEU A 52 14.07 -19.39 -8.14
C LEU A 52 15.42 -20.01 -7.76
N LYS A 53 15.72 -20.19 -6.49
CA LYS A 53 16.84 -20.99 -6.01
C LYS A 53 16.32 -22.31 -5.44
N ARG A 54 16.08 -23.28 -6.29
CA ARG A 54 15.81 -24.67 -5.91
C ARG A 54 17.08 -25.35 -5.42
N SER A 55 17.44 -25.16 -4.16
CA SER A 55 18.27 -26.14 -3.47
C SER A 55 17.42 -27.36 -3.09
N LYS A 56 18.02 -28.51 -2.84
CA LYS A 56 17.26 -29.71 -2.41
C LYS A 56 16.48 -29.49 -1.11
N GLU A 57 16.87 -28.52 -0.28
CA GLU A 57 16.19 -28.06 0.92
C GLU A 57 14.92 -27.24 0.65
N ASP A 58 14.79 -26.63 -0.55
CA ASP A 58 13.61 -25.82 -0.91
C ASP A 58 12.36 -26.65 -1.26
N LYS A 59 12.47 -27.97 -1.38
CA LYS A 59 11.30 -28.85 -1.55
C LYS A 59 10.42 -28.91 -0.30
N GLU A 60 10.93 -28.53 0.87
CA GLU A 60 10.17 -28.43 2.11
C GLU A 60 9.43 -27.09 2.30
N LYS A 61 9.62 -26.12 1.42
CA LYS A 61 9.01 -24.76 1.52
C LYS A 61 7.59 -24.63 0.95
N ALA A 62 6.86 -25.73 0.80
CA ALA A 62 5.42 -25.64 0.60
C ALA A 62 4.77 -24.96 1.82
N SER A 63 3.67 -24.24 1.61
CA SER A 63 2.89 -23.64 2.71
C SER A 63 2.55 -24.72 3.73
N HIS A 64 2.99 -24.56 4.96
CA HIS A 64 2.81 -25.53 6.06
C HIS A 64 2.36 -24.83 7.34
N CYS A 65 1.74 -25.56 8.21
CA CYS A 65 1.35 -25.04 9.51
C CYS A 65 2.60 -24.80 10.38
N MET A 66 2.76 -23.61 10.91
CA MET A 66 3.91 -23.24 11.76
C MET A 66 3.97 -24.03 13.08
N THR A 67 2.84 -24.63 13.51
CA THR A 67 2.75 -25.35 14.78
C THR A 67 2.99 -26.85 14.62
N CYS A 68 2.40 -27.49 13.60
CA CYS A 68 2.49 -28.95 13.43
C CYS A 68 3.31 -29.37 12.21
N GLY A 69 3.82 -28.44 11.40
CA GLY A 69 4.59 -28.74 10.20
C GLY A 69 3.80 -29.38 9.04
N ALA A 70 2.51 -29.69 9.25
CA ALA A 70 1.70 -30.34 8.21
C ALA A 70 1.52 -29.42 6.99
N LYS A 71 1.67 -30.00 5.80
CA LYS A 71 1.44 -29.28 4.53
C LYS A 71 -0.01 -28.82 4.43
N ILE A 72 -0.23 -27.55 4.07
CA ILE A 72 -1.56 -26.99 3.86
C ILE A 72 -2.14 -27.55 2.57
N ARG A 73 -3.41 -28.00 2.61
CA ARG A 73 -4.13 -28.51 1.43
C ARG A 73 -4.43 -27.35 0.48
N SER A 74 -4.49 -27.62 -0.82
CA SER A 74 -4.77 -26.59 -1.84
C SER A 74 -6.10 -25.87 -1.61
N ILE A 75 -7.13 -26.56 -1.11
CA ILE A 75 -8.42 -25.96 -0.78
C ILE A 75 -8.33 -25.01 0.43
N ASP A 76 -7.43 -25.27 1.37
CA ASP A 76 -7.21 -24.44 2.54
C ASP A 76 -6.33 -23.20 2.24
N LEU A 77 -5.88 -23.06 0.97
CA LEU A 77 -5.16 -21.90 0.44
C LEU A 77 -6.08 -20.93 -0.31
N ILE A 78 -7.39 -21.21 -0.43
CA ILE A 78 -8.34 -20.27 -1.03
C ILE A 78 -8.40 -19.03 -0.13
N PRO A 79 -8.00 -17.85 -0.68
CA PRO A 79 -7.86 -16.65 0.14
C PRO A 79 -9.18 -16.27 0.84
N VAL A 80 -9.10 -15.80 2.08
CA VAL A 80 -10.22 -15.36 2.92
C VAL A 80 -11.19 -16.51 3.24
N PHE A 81 -11.71 -17.21 2.23
CA PHE A 81 -12.74 -18.24 2.40
C PHE A 81 -12.28 -19.42 3.24
N SER A 82 -11.04 -19.90 3.03
CA SER A 82 -10.50 -21.03 3.80
C SER A 82 -10.38 -20.68 5.28
N TRP A 83 -9.97 -19.46 5.59
CA TRP A 83 -9.86 -19.00 6.97
C TRP A 83 -11.23 -18.96 7.67
N ILE A 84 -12.27 -18.47 6.97
CA ILE A 84 -13.65 -18.44 7.47
C ILE A 84 -14.18 -19.86 7.68
N MET A 85 -14.02 -20.74 6.69
CA MET A 85 -14.51 -22.14 6.76
C MET A 85 -13.82 -22.93 7.88
N LEU A 86 -12.53 -22.73 8.08
CA LEU A 86 -11.74 -23.35 9.15
C LEU A 86 -11.89 -22.61 10.50
N ARG A 87 -12.70 -21.57 10.58
CA ARG A 87 -12.91 -20.75 11.77
C ARG A 87 -11.59 -20.28 12.39
N GLY A 88 -10.63 -19.90 11.52
CA GLY A 88 -9.31 -19.45 11.93
C GLY A 88 -8.44 -20.51 12.59
N LYS A 89 -8.63 -21.81 12.30
CA LYS A 89 -7.88 -22.91 12.91
C LYS A 89 -7.25 -23.82 11.85
N CYS A 90 -6.09 -24.37 12.17
CA CYS A 90 -5.44 -25.35 11.31
C CYS A 90 -6.31 -26.61 11.17
N HIS A 91 -6.49 -27.10 9.94
CA HIS A 91 -7.28 -28.31 9.67
C HIS A 91 -6.73 -29.54 10.38
N ASN A 92 -5.40 -29.64 10.53
CA ASN A 92 -4.73 -30.83 11.07
C ASN A 92 -4.62 -30.83 12.61
N CYS A 93 -4.17 -29.71 13.21
CA CYS A 93 -3.88 -29.66 14.65
C CYS A 93 -4.78 -28.70 15.45
N GLY A 94 -5.70 -27.96 14.80
CA GLY A 94 -6.56 -27.00 15.48
C GLY A 94 -5.89 -25.72 15.98
N ALA A 95 -4.58 -25.55 15.77
CA ALA A 95 -3.86 -24.33 16.15
C ALA A 95 -4.47 -23.09 15.47
N LYS A 96 -4.50 -21.96 16.19
CA LYS A 96 -5.07 -20.70 15.68
C LYS A 96 -4.24 -20.15 14.52
N ILE A 97 -4.91 -19.78 13.43
CA ILE A 97 -4.34 -19.07 12.28
C ILE A 97 -4.58 -17.57 12.50
N SER A 98 -3.52 -16.76 12.39
CA SER A 98 -3.60 -15.32 12.59
C SER A 98 -4.66 -14.67 11.67
N PRO A 99 -5.51 -13.76 12.18
CA PRO A 99 -6.45 -13.00 11.36
C PRO A 99 -5.76 -12.03 10.40
N ARG A 100 -4.46 -11.79 10.57
CA ARG A 100 -3.67 -10.97 9.66
C ARG A 100 -3.74 -11.46 8.22
N TYR A 101 -3.76 -12.80 8.00
CA TYR A 101 -3.83 -13.38 6.66
C TYR A 101 -5.06 -12.91 5.88
N PRO A 102 -6.30 -13.16 6.36
CA PRO A 102 -7.49 -12.70 5.65
C PRO A 102 -7.62 -11.17 5.64
N ILE A 103 -7.05 -10.44 6.60
CA ILE A 103 -7.04 -8.97 6.59
C ILE A 103 -6.22 -8.45 5.42
N VAL A 104 -4.99 -8.91 5.21
CA VAL A 104 -4.13 -8.50 4.08
C VAL A 104 -4.80 -8.85 2.75
N GLU A 105 -5.35 -10.03 2.63
CA GLU A 105 -6.05 -10.52 1.44
C GLU A 105 -7.26 -9.64 1.11
N SER A 106 -8.15 -9.44 2.08
CA SER A 106 -9.36 -8.62 1.90
C SER A 106 -9.02 -7.15 1.62
N LEU A 107 -8.03 -6.60 2.32
CA LEU A 107 -7.59 -5.22 2.13
C LEU A 107 -7.11 -4.98 0.70
N ASN A 108 -6.29 -5.90 0.16
CA ASN A 108 -5.82 -5.78 -1.22
C ASN A 108 -6.97 -5.87 -2.23
N GLY A 109 -7.91 -6.79 -2.02
CA GLY A 109 -9.11 -6.91 -2.85
C GLY A 109 -9.99 -5.65 -2.81
N LEU A 110 -10.24 -5.11 -1.62
CA LEU A 110 -11.02 -3.89 -1.44
C LEU A 110 -10.35 -2.66 -2.06
N LEU A 111 -9.03 -2.51 -1.91
CA LEU A 111 -8.28 -1.40 -2.52
C LEU A 111 -8.30 -1.49 -4.05
N TYR A 112 -8.30 -2.68 -4.63
CA TYR A 112 -8.44 -2.85 -6.07
C TYR A 112 -9.83 -2.39 -6.55
N VAL A 113 -10.90 -2.85 -5.89
CA VAL A 113 -12.26 -2.41 -6.20
C VAL A 113 -12.37 -0.89 -6.08
N LEU A 114 -11.89 -0.32 -4.97
CA LEU A 114 -11.92 1.12 -4.72
C LEU A 114 -11.16 1.90 -5.80
N THR A 115 -10.01 1.39 -6.24
CA THR A 115 -9.20 2.03 -7.29
C THR A 115 -9.96 2.10 -8.60
N PHE A 116 -10.58 1.00 -9.05
CA PHE A 116 -11.38 0.99 -10.27
C PHE A 116 -12.69 1.76 -10.13
N PHE A 117 -13.25 1.83 -8.93
CA PHE A 117 -14.44 2.64 -8.65
C PHE A 117 -14.17 4.15 -8.75
N VAL A 118 -12.99 4.60 -8.29
CA VAL A 118 -12.63 6.03 -8.24
C VAL A 118 -11.97 6.53 -9.54
N LEU A 119 -11.16 5.68 -10.17
CA LEU A 119 -10.33 6.07 -11.33
C LEU A 119 -10.86 5.51 -12.65
N ASP A 120 -11.97 4.78 -12.66
CA ASP A 120 -12.52 4.05 -13.81
C ASP A 120 -11.56 3.00 -14.39
N ILE A 121 -11.93 2.39 -15.53
CA ILE A 121 -11.14 1.36 -16.20
C ILE A 121 -10.14 2.02 -17.15
N ASN A 122 -8.92 2.21 -16.68
CA ASN A 122 -7.84 2.79 -17.46
C ASN A 122 -6.45 2.28 -17.00
N VAL A 123 -5.40 2.63 -17.72
CA VAL A 123 -4.02 2.22 -17.41
C VAL A 123 -3.56 2.76 -16.05
N LYS A 124 -3.98 3.98 -15.68
CA LYS A 124 -3.65 4.58 -14.37
C LYS A 124 -4.21 3.72 -13.22
N SER A 125 -5.44 3.20 -13.37
CA SER A 125 -6.06 2.34 -12.35
C SER A 125 -5.26 1.05 -12.14
N ILE A 126 -4.78 0.43 -13.22
CA ILE A 126 -3.94 -0.79 -13.14
C ILE A 126 -2.63 -0.47 -12.41
N ILE A 127 -1.95 0.62 -12.79
CA ILE A 127 -0.69 1.02 -12.16
C ILE A 127 -0.92 1.38 -10.69
N THR A 128 -2.04 2.03 -10.37
CA THR A 128 -2.41 2.37 -8.99
C THR A 128 -2.74 1.13 -8.17
N CYS A 129 -3.37 0.08 -8.73
CA CYS A 129 -3.55 -1.19 -8.05
C CYS A 129 -2.21 -1.83 -7.65
N VAL A 130 -1.22 -1.78 -8.54
CA VAL A 130 0.14 -2.25 -8.22
C VAL A 130 0.76 -1.41 -7.11
N LEU A 131 0.61 -0.07 -7.14
CA LEU A 131 1.03 0.80 -6.04
C LEU A 131 0.38 0.38 -4.71
N MET A 132 -0.95 0.18 -4.68
CA MET A 132 -1.68 -0.25 -3.46
C MET A 132 -1.11 -1.54 -2.88
N THR A 133 -0.79 -2.51 -3.75
CA THR A 133 -0.14 -3.76 -3.37
C THR A 133 1.19 -3.53 -2.65
N PHE A 134 2.08 -2.67 -3.19
CA PHE A 134 3.35 -2.36 -2.55
C PHE A 134 3.19 -1.56 -1.26
N LEU A 135 2.21 -0.66 -1.18
CA LEU A 135 1.90 0.08 0.04
C LEU A 135 1.47 -0.84 1.18
N ILE A 136 0.65 -1.87 0.89
CA ILE A 136 0.28 -2.90 1.89
C ILE A 136 1.54 -3.61 2.39
N VAL A 137 2.40 -4.08 1.49
CA VAL A 137 3.62 -4.79 1.87
C VAL A 137 4.53 -3.90 2.73
N ILE A 138 4.77 -2.65 2.31
CA ILE A 138 5.57 -1.68 3.06
C ILE A 138 4.96 -1.45 4.44
N ALA A 139 3.65 -1.20 4.52
CA ALA A 139 2.97 -0.93 5.78
C ALA A 139 3.10 -2.10 6.77
N PHE A 140 2.90 -3.34 6.32
CA PHE A 140 2.97 -4.49 7.21
C PHE A 140 4.41 -4.87 7.58
N ILE A 141 5.39 -4.70 6.70
CA ILE A 141 6.80 -4.94 7.02
C ILE A 141 7.30 -3.87 7.98
N ASP A 142 7.03 -2.59 7.72
CA ASP A 142 7.45 -1.51 8.61
C ASP A 142 6.78 -1.63 9.99
N TRP A 143 5.53 -2.08 10.05
CA TRP A 143 4.87 -2.36 11.33
C TRP A 143 5.63 -3.39 12.15
N ASP A 144 6.14 -4.45 11.52
CA ASP A 144 6.84 -5.55 12.19
C ASP A 144 8.31 -5.25 12.48
N THR A 145 9.03 -4.65 11.52
CA THR A 145 10.50 -4.56 11.54
C THR A 145 11.02 -3.14 11.73
N LYS A 146 10.18 -2.12 11.52
CA LYS A 146 10.56 -0.70 11.46
C LYS A 146 11.55 -0.40 10.31
N GLU A 147 11.48 -1.19 9.26
CA GLU A 147 12.37 -1.06 8.11
C GLU A 147 11.58 -1.02 6.80
N ILE A 148 11.96 -0.13 5.89
CA ILE A 148 11.42 -0.06 4.54
C ILE A 148 12.48 -0.51 3.55
N PHE A 149 12.19 -1.54 2.76
CA PHE A 149 13.13 -2.11 1.81
C PHE A 149 13.26 -1.24 0.56
N ILE A 150 14.49 -0.81 0.24
CA ILE A 150 14.81 0.05 -0.92
C ILE A 150 14.30 -0.54 -2.24
N GLY A 151 14.31 -1.87 -2.38
CA GLY A 151 13.78 -2.54 -3.58
C GLY A 151 12.30 -2.23 -3.87
N MET A 152 11.47 -2.07 -2.84
CA MET A 152 10.06 -1.68 -3.01
C MET A 152 9.92 -0.24 -3.45
N ILE A 153 10.75 0.65 -2.91
CA ILE A 153 10.80 2.05 -3.29
C ILE A 153 11.20 2.20 -4.76
N ALA A 154 12.20 1.42 -5.20
CA ALA A 154 12.63 1.38 -6.60
C ALA A 154 11.49 0.95 -7.54
N ILE A 155 10.64 -0.01 -7.12
CA ILE A 155 9.48 -0.43 -7.91
C ILE A 155 8.44 0.70 -8.00
N ILE A 156 8.15 1.42 -6.90
CA ILE A 156 7.23 2.56 -6.92
C ILE A 156 7.76 3.67 -7.87
N LEU A 157 9.05 3.93 -7.85
CA LEU A 157 9.69 4.86 -8.81
C LEU A 157 9.54 4.38 -10.25
N LEU A 158 9.73 3.09 -10.50
CA LEU A 158 9.55 2.49 -11.82
C LEU A 158 8.09 2.59 -12.29
N LEU A 159 7.12 2.44 -11.40
CA LEU A 159 5.69 2.62 -11.71
C LEU A 159 5.33 4.08 -12.03
N ALA A 160 6.07 5.05 -11.49
CA ALA A 160 5.86 6.45 -11.78
C ALA A 160 6.26 6.82 -13.22
N PHE A 161 7.20 6.08 -13.83
CA PHE A 161 7.73 6.36 -15.16
C PHE A 161 6.67 6.26 -16.27
N PRO A 162 5.88 5.16 -16.40
CA PRO A 162 4.82 5.11 -17.40
C PRO A 162 3.78 6.20 -17.24
N LEU A 163 3.43 6.56 -16.00
CA LEU A 163 2.49 7.65 -15.73
C LEU A 163 3.06 9.00 -16.16
N ALA A 164 4.35 9.22 -15.96
CA ALA A 164 5.00 10.47 -16.37
C ALA A 164 5.11 10.60 -17.89
N PHE A 165 5.39 9.50 -18.58
CA PHE A 165 5.70 9.52 -20.01
C PHE A 165 4.47 9.40 -20.90
N PHE A 166 3.55 8.48 -20.58
CA PHE A 166 2.39 8.19 -21.42
C PHE A 166 1.16 9.00 -21.00
N TYR A 167 0.91 9.13 -19.69
CA TYR A 167 -0.33 9.69 -19.19
C TYR A 167 -0.31 11.22 -19.09
N SER A 168 0.84 11.82 -18.88
CA SER A 168 1.01 13.29 -18.79
C SER A 168 0.68 14.02 -20.11
N ARG A 169 0.78 13.35 -21.26
CA ARG A 169 0.47 13.93 -22.57
C ARG A 169 -1.03 13.94 -22.90
N GLU A 170 -1.77 12.97 -22.41
CA GLU A 170 -3.15 12.70 -22.84
C GLU A 170 -4.21 13.26 -21.85
N TYR A 171 -3.90 13.31 -20.57
CA TYR A 171 -4.86 13.66 -19.52
C TYR A 171 -4.45 14.82 -18.60
N GLY A 172 -3.34 15.54 -18.90
CA GLY A 172 -3.04 16.89 -18.37
C GLY A 172 -2.92 17.11 -16.85
N ASP A 173 -3.26 16.13 -16.03
CA ASP A 173 -3.43 16.35 -14.58
C ASP A 173 -2.12 16.55 -13.81
N VAL A 174 -1.02 15.93 -14.24
CA VAL A 174 0.25 16.00 -13.54
C VAL A 174 1.43 16.11 -14.52
N THR A 175 1.98 17.32 -14.64
CA THR A 175 3.14 17.59 -15.52
C THR A 175 4.41 16.93 -14.99
N LEU A 176 5.38 16.62 -15.86
CA LEU A 176 6.71 16.13 -15.47
C LEU A 176 7.39 17.05 -14.44
N LYS A 177 7.26 18.38 -14.63
CA LYS A 177 7.77 19.38 -13.68
C LYS A 177 7.15 19.18 -12.28
N SER A 178 5.83 18.96 -12.20
CA SER A 178 5.14 18.72 -10.93
C SER A 178 5.62 17.44 -10.24
N ARG A 179 5.93 16.39 -11.01
CA ARG A 179 6.48 15.13 -10.45
C ARG A 179 7.88 15.35 -9.90
N VAL A 180 8.76 16.01 -10.65
CA VAL A 180 10.13 16.31 -10.20
C VAL A 180 10.11 17.18 -8.94
N ILE A 181 9.29 18.23 -8.89
CA ILE A 181 9.14 19.05 -7.69
C ILE A 181 8.56 18.20 -6.53
N GLY A 182 7.56 17.35 -6.84
CA GLY A 182 6.93 16.45 -5.88
C GLY A 182 7.90 15.50 -5.20
N MET A 183 8.92 15.01 -5.92
CA MET A 183 9.97 14.15 -5.34
C MET A 183 10.69 14.83 -4.17
N PHE A 184 10.94 16.12 -4.26
CA PHE A 184 11.77 16.85 -3.30
C PHE A 184 10.98 17.65 -2.27
N VAL A 185 9.75 18.07 -2.58
CA VAL A 185 8.97 18.98 -1.72
C VAL A 185 8.70 18.44 -0.31
N ILE A 186 8.57 17.13 -0.17
CA ILE A 186 8.36 16.44 1.12
C ILE A 186 9.62 15.70 1.57
N SER A 187 10.32 15.03 0.67
CA SER A 187 11.48 14.22 1.03
C SER A 187 12.64 15.05 1.60
N VAL A 188 12.87 16.26 1.08
CA VAL A 188 13.92 17.15 1.61
C VAL A 188 13.60 17.62 3.03
N PRO A 189 12.42 18.17 3.35
CA PRO A 189 12.04 18.45 4.74
C PRO A 189 12.13 17.23 5.66
N PHE A 190 11.68 16.05 5.22
CA PHE A 190 11.76 14.82 6.00
C PHE A 190 13.21 14.45 6.31
N PHE A 191 14.09 14.51 5.32
CA PHE A 191 15.51 14.28 5.49
C PHE A 191 16.13 15.27 6.50
N ILE A 192 15.86 16.55 6.35
CA ILE A 192 16.38 17.61 7.24
C ILE A 192 15.89 17.39 8.68
N ILE A 193 14.60 17.12 8.89
CA ILE A 193 14.03 16.86 10.22
C ILE A 193 14.64 15.58 10.81
N GLY A 194 14.78 14.53 10.01
CA GLY A 194 15.41 13.27 10.44
C GLY A 194 16.83 13.49 10.92
N GLU A 195 17.69 14.15 10.13
CA GLU A 195 19.08 14.43 10.52
C GLU A 195 19.19 15.40 11.69
N ALA A 196 18.40 16.47 11.72
CA ALA A 196 18.40 17.44 12.82
C ALA A 196 17.91 16.83 14.14
N SER A 197 17.09 15.80 14.11
CA SER A 197 16.59 15.12 15.30
C SER A 197 17.61 14.19 15.96
N ARG A 198 18.58 13.63 15.21
CA ARG A 198 19.57 12.66 15.73
C ARG A 198 20.34 13.15 16.95
N PRO A 199 21.00 14.34 16.94
CA PRO A 199 21.76 14.79 18.09
C PRO A 199 20.89 15.02 19.32
N ILE A 200 19.62 15.44 19.12
CA ILE A 200 18.66 15.68 20.19
C ILE A 200 18.24 14.36 20.84
N ILE A 201 17.90 13.37 20.01
CA ILE A 201 17.46 12.04 20.44
C ILE A 201 18.61 11.32 21.13
N ARG A 202 19.82 11.34 20.56
CA ARG A 202 21.02 10.75 21.15
C ARG A 202 21.33 11.33 22.53
N LYS A 203 21.23 12.65 22.68
CA LYS A 203 21.45 13.34 23.96
C LYS A 203 20.40 12.96 25.02
N LYS A 204 19.13 12.79 24.60
CA LYS A 204 18.00 12.58 25.54
C LYS A 204 17.78 11.11 25.88
N PHE A 205 17.98 10.20 24.94
CA PHE A 205 17.64 8.77 25.07
C PHE A 205 18.85 7.84 25.00
N GLY A 206 20.05 8.37 24.68
CA GLY A 206 21.25 7.54 24.53
C GLY A 206 21.29 6.66 23.30
N GLU A 207 20.24 6.69 22.46
CA GLU A 207 20.09 5.88 21.26
C GLU A 207 20.35 6.73 20.00
N ASP A 208 21.01 6.15 19.00
CA ASP A 208 21.26 6.81 17.70
C ASP A 208 20.17 6.41 16.70
N PHE A 209 19.00 7.01 16.80
CA PHE A 209 17.94 6.89 15.81
C PHE A 209 17.41 8.26 15.36
N ARG A 210 16.62 8.28 14.29
CA ARG A 210 16.01 9.47 13.70
C ARG A 210 14.54 9.58 14.08
N ALA A 211 14.02 10.79 14.17
CA ALA A 211 12.57 11.01 14.33
C ALA A 211 11.80 10.61 13.05
N ILE A 212 12.43 10.80 11.89
CA ILE A 212 11.95 10.32 10.59
C ILE A 212 13.06 9.47 10.00
N GLU A 213 12.78 8.20 9.75
CA GLU A 213 13.75 7.27 9.20
C GLU A 213 14.04 7.55 7.71
N LEU A 214 15.19 7.10 7.21
CA LEU A 214 15.54 7.26 5.79
C LEU A 214 14.55 6.53 4.88
N GLY A 215 14.01 5.40 5.33
CA GLY A 215 12.98 4.65 4.61
C GLY A 215 11.75 5.50 4.31
N ASP A 216 11.25 6.25 5.30
CA ASP A 216 10.12 7.17 5.16
C ASP A 216 10.43 8.29 4.15
N THR A 217 11.65 8.84 4.23
CA THR A 217 12.12 9.87 3.31
C THR A 217 12.15 9.37 1.86
N TYR A 218 12.68 8.17 1.63
CA TYR A 218 12.73 7.55 0.30
C TYR A 218 11.33 7.17 -0.20
N LEU A 219 10.45 6.72 0.69
CA LEU A 219 9.05 6.44 0.36
C LEU A 219 8.34 7.70 -0.13
N MET A 220 8.51 8.83 0.56
CA MET A 220 7.91 10.10 0.14
C MET A 220 8.54 10.67 -1.13
N PHE A 221 9.83 10.41 -1.38
CA PHE A 221 10.46 10.73 -2.65
C PHE A 221 9.81 9.97 -3.82
N ALA A 222 9.61 8.67 -3.69
CA ALA A 222 8.96 7.85 -4.69
C ALA A 222 7.47 8.20 -4.87
N ALA A 223 6.77 8.47 -3.76
CA ALA A 223 5.39 8.93 -3.78
C ALA A 223 5.25 10.26 -4.53
N GLY A 224 6.18 11.19 -4.35
CA GLY A 224 6.21 12.46 -5.08
C GLY A 224 6.38 12.29 -6.59
N ALA A 225 7.21 11.35 -7.02
CA ALA A 225 7.36 10.99 -8.43
C ALA A 225 6.05 10.43 -9.01
N PHE A 226 5.34 9.64 -8.23
CA PHE A 226 4.07 9.02 -8.63
C PHE A 226 2.92 10.02 -8.65
N LEU A 227 2.73 10.77 -7.58
CA LEU A 227 1.58 11.64 -7.32
C LEU A 227 1.71 13.04 -7.91
N GLY A 228 2.92 13.58 -8.00
CA GLY A 228 3.18 15.00 -8.28
C GLY A 228 2.99 15.88 -7.04
N THR A 229 3.30 17.18 -7.19
CA THR A 229 3.46 18.13 -6.07
C THR A 229 2.19 18.27 -5.22
N ARG A 230 1.03 18.52 -5.85
CA ARG A 230 -0.22 18.79 -5.11
C ARG A 230 -0.69 17.57 -4.31
N ALA A 231 -0.74 16.43 -4.99
CA ALA A 231 -1.25 15.21 -4.38
C ALA A 231 -0.29 14.65 -3.31
N VAL A 232 1.05 14.79 -3.44
CA VAL A 232 1.98 14.34 -2.41
C VAL A 232 1.91 15.20 -1.14
N ILE A 233 1.66 16.51 -1.27
CA ILE A 233 1.44 17.37 -0.11
C ILE A 233 0.16 16.94 0.63
N ALA A 234 -0.96 16.80 -0.08
CA ALA A 234 -2.22 16.32 0.50
C ALA A 234 -2.06 14.94 1.16
N SER A 235 -1.36 14.01 0.48
CA SER A 235 -1.00 12.70 0.97
C SER A 235 -0.23 12.75 2.31
N THR A 236 0.75 13.65 2.40
CA THR A 236 1.55 13.83 3.61
C THR A 236 0.70 14.33 4.78
N PHE A 237 -0.19 15.28 4.56
CA PHE A 237 -1.12 15.76 5.60
C PHE A 237 -2.01 14.64 6.11
N VAL A 238 -2.60 13.84 5.22
CA VAL A 238 -3.40 12.67 5.60
C VAL A 238 -2.55 11.67 6.40
N GLY A 239 -1.32 11.39 5.94
CA GLY A 239 -0.39 10.50 6.62
C GLY A 239 -0.03 10.98 8.02
N ILE A 240 0.27 12.27 8.20
CA ILE A 240 0.58 12.86 9.51
C ILE A 240 -0.64 12.82 10.45
N ILE A 241 -1.83 13.17 9.95
CA ILE A 241 -3.05 13.14 10.74
C ILE A 241 -3.36 11.71 11.20
N THR A 242 -3.31 10.75 10.29
CA THR A 242 -3.55 9.33 10.64
C THR A 242 -2.48 8.79 11.58
N ALA A 243 -1.22 9.22 11.44
CA ALA A 243 -0.13 8.88 12.35
C ALA A 243 -0.32 9.48 13.75
N ALA A 244 -0.79 10.72 13.85
CA ALA A 244 -1.08 11.35 15.13
C ALA A 244 -2.16 10.58 15.91
N PHE A 245 -3.28 10.25 15.26
CA PHE A 245 -4.34 9.45 15.87
C PHE A 245 -3.90 8.01 16.15
N GLY A 246 -3.32 7.33 15.16
CA GLY A 246 -2.86 5.95 15.29
C GLY A 246 -1.75 5.79 16.32
N GLY A 247 -0.79 6.72 16.36
CA GLY A 247 0.29 6.72 17.33
C GLY A 247 -0.20 6.90 18.78
N LEU A 248 -1.21 7.75 18.99
CA LEU A 248 -1.84 7.89 20.31
C LEU A 248 -2.52 6.58 20.73
N LEU A 249 -3.23 5.92 19.84
CA LEU A 249 -3.87 4.63 20.12
C LEU A 249 -2.84 3.53 20.40
N VAL A 250 -1.80 3.41 19.57
CA VAL A 250 -0.73 2.42 19.77
C VAL A 250 -0.03 2.65 21.11
N LYS A 251 0.33 3.89 21.43
CA LYS A 251 0.97 4.24 22.71
C LYS A 251 0.09 3.92 23.92
N ALA A 252 -1.23 4.09 23.79
CA ALA A 252 -2.18 3.77 24.87
C ALA A 252 -2.26 2.25 25.11
N VAL A 253 -2.08 1.43 24.07
CA VAL A 253 -2.22 -0.05 24.16
C VAL A 253 -0.89 -0.73 24.46
N THR A 254 0.19 -0.37 23.76
CA THR A 254 1.46 -1.13 23.81
C THR A 254 2.49 -0.56 24.79
N LYS A 255 2.35 0.70 25.23
CA LYS A 255 3.35 1.44 26.01
C LYS A 255 4.75 1.49 25.36
N ASP A 256 4.87 1.07 24.11
CA ASP A 256 6.11 1.10 23.35
C ASP A 256 6.35 2.51 22.81
N SER A 257 7.61 2.97 22.89
CA SER A 257 7.99 4.29 22.39
C SER A 257 8.42 4.29 20.92
N LYS A 258 8.71 3.12 20.34
CA LYS A 258 9.10 2.98 18.93
C LYS A 258 7.86 2.79 18.07
N PHE A 259 7.56 3.82 17.31
CA PHE A 259 6.37 3.91 16.46
C PHE A 259 6.75 3.72 14.99
N ALA A 260 6.06 2.82 14.28
CA ALA A 260 6.19 2.66 12.84
C ALA A 260 5.43 3.79 12.13
N PHE A 261 6.12 4.63 11.37
CA PHE A 261 5.50 5.74 10.65
C PHE A 261 5.05 5.35 9.25
N GLY A 262 5.75 4.41 8.61
CA GLY A 262 5.47 3.92 7.25
C GLY A 262 4.04 3.50 6.98
N PRO A 263 3.34 2.77 7.87
CA PRO A 263 1.94 2.39 7.66
C PRO A 263 1.00 3.58 7.46
N PHE A 264 1.23 4.66 8.19
CA PHE A 264 0.42 5.87 8.11
C PHE A 264 0.75 6.70 6.87
N LEU A 265 2.02 6.74 6.48
CA LEU A 265 2.43 7.30 5.20
C LEU A 265 1.82 6.50 4.03
N ALA A 266 1.79 5.17 4.12
CA ALA A 266 1.16 4.32 3.12
C ALA A 266 -0.34 4.62 2.97
N ILE A 267 -1.06 4.83 4.07
CA ILE A 267 -2.46 5.29 4.05
C ILE A 267 -2.56 6.66 3.36
N GLY A 268 -1.70 7.61 3.73
CA GLY A 268 -1.66 8.92 3.10
C GLY A 268 -1.42 8.84 1.59
N ILE A 269 -0.47 8.02 1.14
CA ILE A 269 -0.15 7.81 -0.28
C ILE A 269 -1.32 7.14 -1.01
N ALA A 270 -1.97 6.16 -0.40
CA ALA A 270 -3.15 5.51 -0.96
C ALA A 270 -4.30 6.52 -1.17
N VAL A 271 -4.63 7.32 -0.17
CA VAL A 271 -5.64 8.39 -0.27
C VAL A 271 -5.20 9.45 -1.30
N GLY A 272 -3.93 9.85 -1.28
CA GLY A 272 -3.38 10.82 -2.22
C GLY A 272 -3.40 10.35 -3.67
N SER A 273 -3.26 9.05 -3.93
CA SER A 273 -3.32 8.49 -5.28
C SER A 273 -4.75 8.50 -5.86
N LEU A 274 -5.76 8.44 -5.01
CA LEU A 274 -7.17 8.43 -5.40
C LEU A 274 -7.78 9.85 -5.41
N TRP A 275 -7.51 10.65 -4.38
CA TRP A 275 -8.19 11.94 -4.15
C TRP A 275 -7.24 13.12 -3.90
N GLY A 276 -5.92 12.93 -4.02
CA GLY A 276 -4.95 13.96 -3.63
C GLY A 276 -5.10 15.29 -4.35
N ASN A 277 -5.42 15.28 -5.63
CA ASN A 277 -5.65 16.51 -6.40
C ASN A 277 -6.97 17.20 -5.99
N GLN A 278 -8.02 16.43 -5.71
CA GLN A 278 -9.31 16.95 -5.25
C GLN A 278 -9.17 17.60 -3.87
N ILE A 279 -8.47 16.93 -2.95
CA ILE A 279 -8.19 17.44 -1.60
C ILE A 279 -7.38 18.74 -1.69
N ALA A 280 -6.32 18.76 -2.51
CA ALA A 280 -5.50 19.95 -2.70
C ALA A 280 -6.30 21.10 -3.31
N GLN A 281 -7.14 20.83 -4.31
CA GLN A 281 -7.99 21.85 -4.94
C GLN A 281 -9.04 22.38 -3.98
N TRP A 282 -9.68 21.52 -3.20
CA TRP A 282 -10.63 21.92 -2.16
C TRP A 282 -9.98 22.89 -1.17
N TYR A 283 -8.78 22.59 -0.70
CA TYR A 283 -8.05 23.45 0.22
C TYR A 283 -7.67 24.79 -0.39
N LEU A 284 -7.21 24.80 -1.65
CA LEU A 284 -6.88 26.04 -2.37
C LEU A 284 -8.11 26.92 -2.61
N ASN A 285 -9.26 26.33 -2.91
CA ASN A 285 -10.52 27.06 -3.05
C ASN A 285 -10.96 27.70 -1.74
N LEU A 286 -10.74 27.02 -0.61
CA LEU A 286 -11.06 27.57 0.72
C LEU A 286 -10.24 28.83 1.01
N LEU A 287 -8.95 28.83 0.65
CA LEU A 287 -8.06 30.00 0.83
C LEU A 287 -8.36 31.15 -0.15
N ALA A 288 -8.95 30.87 -1.30
CA ALA A 288 -9.27 31.88 -2.30
C ALA A 288 -10.60 32.60 -2.04
N THR A 289 -11.40 32.11 -1.08
CA THR A 289 -12.69 32.70 -0.68
C THR A 289 -12.57 33.66 0.52
N GLU A 290 -11.38 33.78 1.10
CA GLU A 290 -11.01 34.81 2.08
C GLU A 290 -10.31 35.99 1.39
#